data_221036ec7a22c7decdf74ba527f46322
#
_entry.id   221036ec7a22c7decdf74ba527f46322
#
_cell.length_a   1.000
_cell.length_b   1.000
_cell.length_c   1.000
_cell.angle_alpha   90.00
_cell.angle_beta   90.00
_cell.angle_gamma   90.00
#
_symmetry.space_group_name_H-M   'P 1'
#
loop_
_entity.id
_entity.type
_entity.pdbx_description
1 polymer ?
#
loop_
_entity_poly.entity_id
_entity_poly.type
_entity_poly.pdbx_seq_one_letter_code
_entity_poly.pdbx_strand_id
1 'polypeptide(L)'
;MAQRPALDVTALFDTVRTVLDEVREQGDTAVKAYEEKFDKVLLSSLQVSEEEMREADALVAEDLKQAIRTAKANIEKFHASQRFEGKKVETTPGVTCWQKAVAIEKVGLYIPGGTAPLFSTVLMLAVPARIAGCKEIVLCTPPNREGKVHPAILFAAEVAGVSKIFKAGGIQAIAAMAYGTESVPKVYKIFGPGNQYVTAAKQLVSLKEVAIDMPAGPSEVEVIADETANPDFIAADFLSQAEHGVDSQAVLVTASETIVEPVARAIQEQLDRLPRKEITEKSLAHSRIIVLKDSREVVDFTNQYAPEHLIIQTSDYTAIAERIENAGSVFMGPYTPESAGDYASGTNHTLPTNGYAKAYSGVNLDSFIKKITFQEISSDGIRALGSTIQTMAANEHLDAHRNAVTIRLNTI
;
A
#
# COMPACT_ATOMS: atom_id res chain seq x y z
N MET A 1 10.44 -2.01 -24.15
CA MET A 1 9.97 -3.37 -24.37
C MET A 1 8.64 -3.66 -23.66
N ALA A 2 8.50 -3.49 -22.37
CA ALA A 2 7.20 -3.57 -21.68
C ALA A 2 6.70 -2.16 -21.36
N GLN A 3 5.88 -1.61 -22.28
CA GLN A 3 5.20 -0.35 -22.01
C GLN A 3 3.95 -0.63 -21.19
N ARG A 4 3.85 0.02 -20.03
CA ARG A 4 2.68 -0.07 -19.16
C ARG A 4 1.47 0.60 -19.79
N PRO A 5 0.23 0.14 -19.51
CA PRO A 5 -0.96 0.89 -19.84
C PRO A 5 -0.88 2.31 -19.28
N ALA A 6 -1.07 3.31 -20.13
CA ALA A 6 -1.01 4.70 -19.68
C ALA A 6 -2.29 5.06 -18.91
N LEU A 7 -2.15 5.45 -17.65
CA LEU A 7 -3.23 5.97 -16.84
C LEU A 7 -3.01 7.48 -16.62
N ASP A 8 -3.66 8.30 -17.43
CA ASP A 8 -3.65 9.77 -17.22
C ASP A 8 -4.78 10.16 -16.26
N VAL A 9 -4.49 10.10 -14.97
CA VAL A 9 -5.46 10.52 -13.94
C VAL A 9 -5.65 12.05 -13.91
N THR A 10 -4.81 12.82 -14.56
CA THR A 10 -4.92 14.30 -14.55
C THR A 10 -6.15 14.78 -15.30
N ALA A 11 -6.60 14.05 -16.33
CA ALA A 11 -7.85 14.31 -17.03
C ALA A 11 -9.09 14.21 -16.13
N LEU A 12 -8.97 13.54 -14.99
CA LEU A 12 -10.07 13.35 -14.04
C LEU A 12 -10.10 14.42 -12.93
N PHE A 13 -9.06 15.24 -12.81
CA PHE A 13 -8.89 16.15 -11.66
C PHE A 13 -10.04 17.13 -11.48
N ASP A 14 -10.61 17.65 -12.54
CA ASP A 14 -11.73 18.62 -12.42
C ASP A 14 -13.01 17.95 -11.91
N THR A 15 -13.32 16.75 -12.40
CA THR A 15 -14.43 15.95 -11.89
C THR A 15 -14.23 15.58 -10.43
N VAL A 16 -13.02 15.15 -10.08
CA VAL A 16 -12.67 14.76 -8.72
C VAL A 16 -12.72 15.95 -7.77
N ARG A 17 -12.21 17.14 -8.16
CA ARG A 17 -12.29 18.36 -7.36
C ARG A 17 -13.73 18.74 -7.02
N THR A 18 -14.64 18.66 -7.99
CA THR A 18 -16.05 18.93 -7.74
C THR A 18 -16.58 18.10 -6.58
N VAL A 19 -16.32 16.79 -6.57
CA VAL A 19 -16.77 15.90 -5.50
C VAL A 19 -16.07 16.22 -4.16
N LEU A 20 -14.76 16.49 -4.21
CA LEU A 20 -13.99 16.86 -3.03
C LEU A 20 -14.53 18.14 -2.37
N ASP A 21 -14.80 19.18 -3.18
CA ASP A 21 -15.29 20.46 -2.70
C ASP A 21 -16.71 20.34 -2.15
N GLU A 22 -17.62 19.62 -2.81
CA GLU A 22 -18.98 19.38 -2.32
C GLU A 22 -18.98 18.63 -0.98
N VAL A 23 -18.15 17.59 -0.82
CA VAL A 23 -18.04 16.88 0.48
C VAL A 23 -17.46 17.80 1.55
N ARG A 24 -16.49 18.64 1.20
CA ARG A 24 -15.91 19.63 2.14
C ARG A 24 -16.96 20.63 2.66
N GLU A 25 -17.87 21.06 1.78
CA GLU A 25 -18.88 22.07 2.11
C GLU A 25 -20.12 21.48 2.79
N GLN A 26 -20.56 20.28 2.38
CA GLN A 26 -21.86 19.71 2.75
C GLN A 26 -21.75 18.45 3.64
N GLY A 27 -20.54 17.98 3.94
CA GLY A 27 -20.30 16.86 4.86
C GLY A 27 -21.04 15.59 4.48
N ASP A 28 -21.68 14.96 5.47
CA ASP A 28 -22.44 13.70 5.32
C ASP A 28 -23.54 13.79 4.25
N THR A 29 -24.11 14.96 4.05
CA THR A 29 -25.17 15.15 3.04
C THR A 29 -24.63 14.88 1.64
N ALA A 30 -23.47 15.43 1.29
CA ALA A 30 -22.85 15.17 0.01
C ALA A 30 -22.39 13.71 -0.12
N VAL A 31 -21.79 13.13 0.93
CA VAL A 31 -21.38 11.72 0.91
C VAL A 31 -22.58 10.83 0.59
N LYS A 32 -23.71 10.99 1.30
CA LYS A 32 -24.92 10.20 1.07
C LYS A 32 -25.51 10.40 -0.33
N ALA A 33 -25.48 11.63 -0.85
CA ALA A 33 -25.95 11.92 -2.22
C ALA A 33 -25.07 11.21 -3.27
N TYR A 34 -23.76 11.11 -3.04
CA TYR A 34 -22.86 10.40 -3.93
C TYR A 34 -23.00 8.87 -3.82
N GLU A 35 -23.28 8.31 -2.63
CA GLU A 35 -23.62 6.89 -2.48
C GLU A 35 -24.92 6.54 -3.25
N GLU A 36 -25.94 7.41 -3.20
CA GLU A 36 -27.14 7.24 -4.00
C GLU A 36 -26.84 7.33 -5.51
N LYS A 37 -26.02 8.29 -5.91
CA LYS A 37 -25.67 8.52 -7.32
C LYS A 37 -24.84 7.40 -7.93
N PHE A 38 -23.80 6.91 -7.23
CA PHE A 38 -22.82 5.96 -7.75
C PHE A 38 -23.13 4.51 -7.36
N ASP A 39 -23.44 4.26 -6.10
CA ASP A 39 -23.68 2.93 -5.56
C ASP A 39 -25.17 2.55 -5.52
N LYS A 40 -26.06 3.50 -5.90
CA LYS A 40 -27.52 3.29 -6.00
C LYS A 40 -28.16 2.90 -4.68
N VAL A 41 -27.69 3.47 -3.58
CA VAL A 41 -28.15 3.16 -2.23
C VAL A 41 -28.46 4.42 -1.43
N LEU A 42 -29.63 4.44 -0.79
CA LEU A 42 -30.04 5.48 0.15
C LEU A 42 -29.64 5.07 1.57
N LEU A 43 -28.71 5.82 2.16
CA LEU A 43 -28.21 5.54 3.49
C LEU A 43 -28.81 6.49 4.54
N SER A 44 -29.43 5.92 5.58
CA SER A 44 -29.84 6.67 6.78
C SER A 44 -28.61 7.04 7.63
N SER A 45 -27.65 6.12 7.76
CA SER A 45 -26.41 6.29 8.50
C SER A 45 -25.21 5.85 7.64
N LEU A 46 -24.12 6.61 7.67
CA LEU A 46 -22.85 6.21 7.07
C LEU A 46 -22.12 5.20 7.94
N GLN A 47 -22.22 5.28 9.26
CA GLN A 47 -21.53 4.39 10.17
C GLN A 47 -22.20 3.01 10.21
N VAL A 48 -21.38 1.97 10.17
CA VAL A 48 -21.79 0.59 10.44
C VAL A 48 -22.16 0.44 11.92
N SER A 49 -23.32 -0.14 12.20
CA SER A 49 -23.81 -0.34 13.56
C SER A 49 -23.24 -1.60 14.20
N GLU A 50 -23.34 -1.69 15.53
CA GLU A 50 -22.98 -2.91 16.26
C GLU A 50 -23.86 -4.12 15.88
N GLU A 51 -25.10 -3.85 15.46
CA GLU A 51 -26.00 -4.90 14.98
C GLU A 51 -25.53 -5.47 13.64
N GLU A 52 -25.14 -4.60 12.69
CA GLU A 52 -24.56 -5.02 11.42
C GLU A 52 -23.27 -5.83 11.63
N MET A 53 -22.47 -5.48 12.63
CA MET A 53 -21.26 -6.25 12.99
C MET A 53 -21.61 -7.65 13.50
N ARG A 54 -22.61 -7.77 14.38
CA ARG A 54 -23.06 -9.07 14.90
C ARG A 54 -23.70 -9.94 13.82
N GLU A 55 -24.52 -9.36 12.95
CA GLU A 55 -25.10 -10.07 11.81
C GLU A 55 -24.00 -10.60 10.89
N ALA A 56 -22.98 -9.79 10.61
CA ALA A 56 -21.86 -10.17 9.76
C ALA A 56 -21.08 -11.36 10.31
N ASP A 57 -20.80 -11.38 11.62
CA ASP A 57 -20.14 -12.53 12.24
C ASP A 57 -20.94 -13.82 12.03
N ALA A 58 -22.25 -13.78 12.19
CA ALA A 58 -23.10 -14.96 12.00
C ALA A 58 -23.14 -15.44 10.52
N LEU A 59 -22.91 -14.56 9.55
CA LEU A 59 -22.98 -14.87 8.12
C LEU A 59 -21.66 -15.39 7.54
N VAL A 60 -20.53 -15.18 8.20
CA VAL A 60 -19.22 -15.67 7.71
C VAL A 60 -19.06 -17.14 8.08
N ALA A 61 -18.77 -17.98 7.09
CA ALA A 61 -18.51 -19.41 7.29
C ALA A 61 -17.28 -19.65 8.20
N GLU A 62 -17.30 -20.68 9.02
CA GLU A 62 -16.27 -20.90 10.04
C GLU A 62 -14.88 -21.20 9.43
N ASP A 63 -14.83 -21.87 8.31
CA ASP A 63 -13.60 -22.12 7.55
C ASP A 63 -12.95 -20.81 7.08
N LEU A 64 -13.76 -19.86 6.59
CA LEU A 64 -13.28 -18.52 6.20
C LEU A 64 -12.84 -17.72 7.41
N LYS A 65 -13.55 -17.76 8.53
CA LYS A 65 -13.11 -17.15 9.79
C LYS A 65 -11.76 -17.66 10.24
N GLN A 66 -11.54 -18.97 10.15
CA GLN A 66 -10.27 -19.59 10.53
C GLN A 66 -9.15 -19.17 9.57
N ALA A 67 -9.42 -19.11 8.25
CA ALA A 67 -8.46 -18.62 7.26
C ALA A 67 -8.06 -17.16 7.52
N ILE A 68 -9.03 -16.28 7.79
CA ILE A 68 -8.77 -14.86 8.14
C ILE A 68 -7.92 -14.75 9.41
N ARG A 69 -8.21 -15.53 10.45
CA ARG A 69 -7.41 -15.52 11.69
C ARG A 69 -5.98 -16.02 11.47
N THR A 70 -5.80 -17.04 10.64
CA THR A 70 -4.47 -17.58 10.27
C THR A 70 -3.67 -16.54 9.50
N ALA A 71 -4.25 -15.95 8.47
CA ALA A 71 -3.64 -14.87 7.69
C ALA A 71 -3.24 -13.68 8.59
N LYS A 72 -4.18 -13.22 9.44
CA LYS A 72 -3.92 -12.15 10.41
C LYS A 72 -2.76 -12.46 11.33
N ALA A 73 -2.64 -13.67 11.84
CA ALA A 73 -1.55 -14.06 12.73
C ALA A 73 -0.17 -14.01 12.03
N ASN A 74 -0.09 -14.44 10.76
CA ASN A 74 1.13 -14.38 9.98
C ASN A 74 1.52 -12.93 9.64
N ILE A 75 0.56 -12.11 9.21
CA ILE A 75 0.75 -10.68 8.94
C ILE A 75 1.22 -9.96 10.22
N GLU A 76 0.60 -10.25 11.35
CA GLU A 76 0.98 -9.67 12.64
C GLU A 76 2.41 -10.05 13.03
N LYS A 77 2.78 -11.33 12.89
CA LYS A 77 4.12 -11.82 13.20
C LYS A 77 5.19 -11.13 12.35
N PHE A 78 4.95 -11.03 11.05
CA PHE A 78 5.90 -10.40 10.12
C PHE A 78 6.03 -8.90 10.40
N HIS A 79 4.92 -8.17 10.50
CA HIS A 79 4.95 -6.73 10.71
C HIS A 79 5.46 -6.34 12.12
N ALA A 80 5.21 -7.17 13.13
CA ALA A 80 5.76 -6.94 14.48
C ALA A 80 7.28 -7.01 14.52
N SER A 81 7.92 -7.78 13.63
CA SER A 81 9.37 -7.84 13.52
C SER A 81 10.02 -6.56 12.97
N GLN A 82 9.22 -5.68 12.39
CA GLN A 82 9.67 -4.40 11.78
C GLN A 82 9.71 -3.24 12.79
N ARG A 83 9.50 -3.49 14.08
CA ARG A 83 9.52 -2.43 15.10
C ARG A 83 10.85 -1.71 15.12
N PHE A 84 10.77 -0.38 15.03
CA PHE A 84 11.96 0.48 15.08
C PHE A 84 12.46 0.62 16.52
N GLU A 85 13.71 0.24 16.74
CA GLU A 85 14.44 0.46 17.98
C GLU A 85 15.44 1.59 17.77
N GLY A 86 15.15 2.77 18.33
CA GLY A 86 16.05 3.92 18.26
C GLY A 86 17.31 3.72 19.10
N LYS A 87 18.47 4.05 18.53
CA LYS A 87 19.75 4.10 19.27
C LYS A 87 20.08 5.52 19.66
N LYS A 88 20.58 5.72 20.90
CA LYS A 88 21.23 6.97 21.30
C LYS A 88 22.67 6.96 20.78
N VAL A 89 23.05 8.04 20.12
CA VAL A 89 24.39 8.25 19.55
C VAL A 89 24.97 9.50 20.16
N GLU A 90 26.10 9.38 20.84
CA GLU A 90 26.89 10.53 21.26
C GLU A 90 27.74 10.96 20.06
N THR A 91 27.39 12.09 19.45
CA THR A 91 28.07 12.63 18.25
C THR A 91 29.32 13.42 18.57
N THR A 92 29.32 14.04 19.74
CA THR A 92 30.44 14.73 20.38
C THR A 92 30.27 14.51 21.87
N PRO A 93 31.35 14.44 22.67
CA PRO A 93 31.21 14.31 24.13
C PRO A 93 30.22 15.31 24.72
N GLY A 94 29.19 14.80 25.40
CA GLY A 94 28.11 15.62 25.96
C GLY A 94 27.01 16.05 24.96
N VAL A 95 27.01 15.51 23.71
CA VAL A 95 25.96 15.75 22.70
C VAL A 95 25.36 14.41 22.28
N THR A 96 24.12 14.16 22.68
CA THR A 96 23.41 12.89 22.38
C THR A 96 22.24 13.13 21.47
N CYS A 97 22.17 12.37 20.36
CA CYS A 97 21.07 12.40 19.39
C CYS A 97 20.42 11.02 19.27
N TRP A 98 19.10 11.00 19.11
CA TRP A 98 18.36 9.75 18.84
C TRP A 98 17.06 9.99 18.11
N GLN A 99 16.45 8.91 17.61
CA GLN A 99 15.11 8.92 17.06
C GLN A 99 14.15 8.09 17.92
N LYS A 100 12.91 8.51 17.98
CA LYS A 100 11.80 7.78 18.61
C LYS A 100 10.70 7.57 17.58
N ALA A 101 10.28 6.31 17.38
CA ALA A 101 9.09 6.01 16.61
C ALA A 101 7.83 6.39 17.40
N VAL A 102 6.90 7.06 16.72
CA VAL A 102 5.61 7.48 17.29
C VAL A 102 4.54 7.18 16.24
N ALA A 103 3.47 6.49 16.64
CA ALA A 103 2.36 6.19 15.75
C ALA A 103 1.74 7.45 15.13
N ILE A 104 1.25 7.34 13.91
CA ILE A 104 0.29 8.29 13.35
C ILE A 104 -1.01 8.05 14.11
N GLU A 105 -1.54 9.06 14.76
CA GLU A 105 -2.65 8.92 15.71
C GLU A 105 -3.93 8.43 15.04
N LYS A 106 -4.28 9.01 13.88
CA LYS A 106 -5.51 8.74 13.13
C LYS A 106 -5.18 8.37 11.70
N VAL A 107 -5.60 7.19 11.28
CA VAL A 107 -5.38 6.68 9.92
C VAL A 107 -6.70 6.26 9.29
N GLY A 108 -6.82 6.55 7.99
CA GLY A 108 -7.95 6.14 7.17
C GLY A 108 -7.55 4.99 6.25
N LEU A 109 -8.37 3.96 6.22
CA LEU A 109 -8.21 2.79 5.37
C LEU A 109 -9.34 2.79 4.35
N TYR A 110 -9.00 2.85 3.09
CA TYR A 110 -9.95 2.70 2.00
C TYR A 110 -9.93 1.26 1.47
N ILE A 111 -11.05 0.60 1.52
CA ILE A 111 -11.22 -0.75 0.96
C ILE A 111 -12.16 -0.63 -0.24
N PRO A 112 -11.69 -0.90 -1.47
CA PRO A 112 -12.54 -0.77 -2.64
C PRO A 112 -13.67 -1.80 -2.63
N GLY A 113 -14.81 -1.38 -3.15
CA GLY A 113 -15.90 -2.28 -3.53
C GLY A 113 -15.73 -2.77 -4.96
N GLY A 114 -16.70 -3.49 -5.45
CA GLY A 114 -16.76 -3.95 -6.83
C GLY A 114 -17.06 -5.43 -6.92
N THR A 115 -16.38 -6.15 -7.83
CA THR A 115 -16.67 -7.55 -8.14
C THR A 115 -16.13 -8.56 -7.10
N ALA A 116 -15.23 -8.12 -6.20
CA ALA A 116 -14.66 -8.97 -5.16
C ALA A 116 -14.62 -8.23 -3.80
N PRO A 117 -15.01 -8.90 -2.70
CA PRO A 117 -14.88 -8.35 -1.35
C PRO A 117 -13.42 -8.47 -0.88
N LEU A 118 -12.64 -7.39 -0.95
CA LEU A 118 -11.21 -7.40 -0.62
C LEU A 118 -10.95 -7.37 0.89
N PHE A 119 -11.43 -8.37 1.63
CA PHE A 119 -11.22 -8.48 3.08
C PHE A 119 -9.75 -8.72 3.45
N SER A 120 -8.92 -9.27 2.55
CA SER A 120 -7.47 -9.37 2.75
C SER A 120 -6.82 -8.00 2.90
N THR A 121 -7.21 -7.01 2.10
CA THR A 121 -6.72 -5.64 2.19
C THR A 121 -7.01 -5.01 3.55
N VAL A 122 -8.13 -5.37 4.20
CA VAL A 122 -8.39 -4.94 5.57
C VAL A 122 -7.28 -5.40 6.52
N LEU A 123 -6.88 -6.68 6.44
CA LEU A 123 -5.80 -7.22 7.26
C LEU A 123 -4.47 -6.55 6.96
N MET A 124 -4.14 -6.38 5.67
CA MET A 124 -2.88 -5.78 5.22
C MET A 124 -2.68 -4.34 5.70
N LEU A 125 -3.77 -3.61 5.90
CA LEU A 125 -3.71 -2.21 6.34
C LEU A 125 -3.95 -2.06 7.85
N ALA A 126 -4.96 -2.74 8.40
CA ALA A 126 -5.35 -2.54 9.79
C ALA A 126 -4.39 -3.21 10.79
N VAL A 127 -3.83 -4.39 10.45
CA VAL A 127 -2.92 -5.09 11.35
C VAL A 127 -1.64 -4.28 11.62
N PRO A 128 -0.90 -3.81 10.60
CA PRO A 128 0.28 -2.95 10.86
C PRO A 128 -0.09 -1.61 11.52
N ALA A 129 -1.25 -1.00 11.20
CA ALA A 129 -1.73 0.19 11.90
C ALA A 129 -1.91 -0.05 13.40
N ARG A 130 -2.50 -1.20 13.76
CA ARG A 130 -2.68 -1.62 15.15
C ARG A 130 -1.34 -1.86 15.87
N ILE A 131 -0.40 -2.56 15.21
CA ILE A 131 0.94 -2.85 15.76
C ILE A 131 1.71 -1.53 15.99
N ALA A 132 1.58 -0.58 15.08
CA ALA A 132 2.18 0.75 15.21
C ALA A 132 1.65 1.54 16.41
N GLY A 133 0.43 1.24 16.86
CA GLY A 133 -0.24 1.93 17.97
C GLY A 133 -1.09 3.12 17.51
N CYS A 134 -1.60 3.11 16.28
CA CYS A 134 -2.58 4.10 15.81
C CYS A 134 -3.81 4.05 16.74
N LYS A 135 -4.22 5.22 17.25
CA LYS A 135 -5.32 5.29 18.23
C LYS A 135 -6.69 5.18 17.57
N GLU A 136 -6.82 5.74 16.37
CA GLU A 136 -8.05 5.72 15.62
C GLU A 136 -7.77 5.19 14.20
N ILE A 137 -8.38 4.03 13.89
CA ILE A 137 -8.31 3.37 12.60
C ILE A 137 -9.70 3.44 12.00
N VAL A 138 -9.88 4.32 11.02
CA VAL A 138 -11.13 4.56 10.31
C VAL A 138 -11.13 3.77 9.01
N LEU A 139 -12.14 2.98 8.74
CA LEU A 139 -12.28 2.23 7.50
C LEU A 139 -13.49 2.74 6.72
N CYS A 140 -13.28 3.07 5.44
CA CYS A 140 -14.34 3.37 4.49
C CYS A 140 -14.37 2.31 3.38
N THR A 141 -15.56 1.80 3.09
CA THR A 141 -15.81 0.82 2.02
C THR A 141 -17.22 1.03 1.48
N PRO A 142 -17.45 0.92 0.16
CA PRO A 142 -18.78 1.10 -0.38
C PRO A 142 -19.72 0.00 0.11
N PRO A 143 -20.97 0.33 0.40
CA PRO A 143 -22.01 -0.65 0.69
C PRO A 143 -22.51 -1.32 -0.58
N ASN A 144 -23.24 -2.40 -0.43
CA ASN A 144 -24.04 -2.98 -1.50
C ASN A 144 -25.37 -2.21 -1.68
N ARG A 145 -26.18 -2.60 -2.66
CA ARG A 145 -27.47 -1.95 -2.96
C ARG A 145 -28.50 -2.01 -1.81
N GLU A 146 -28.27 -2.89 -0.83
CA GLU A 146 -29.10 -3.02 0.38
C GLU A 146 -28.57 -2.16 1.54
N GLY A 147 -27.52 -1.37 1.30
CA GLY A 147 -26.89 -0.50 2.29
C GLY A 147 -26.04 -1.25 3.31
N LYS A 148 -25.60 -2.48 3.00
CA LYS A 148 -24.79 -3.32 3.89
C LYS A 148 -23.38 -3.50 3.34
N VAL A 149 -22.40 -3.55 4.23
CA VAL A 149 -21.03 -3.94 3.91
C VAL A 149 -20.93 -5.46 3.88
N HIS A 150 -20.06 -6.00 3.02
CA HIS A 150 -19.87 -7.43 2.90
C HIS A 150 -19.42 -8.05 4.24
N PRO A 151 -20.04 -9.16 4.71
CA PRO A 151 -19.77 -9.73 6.03
C PRO A 151 -18.29 -10.06 6.29
N ALA A 152 -17.58 -10.60 5.30
CA ALA A 152 -16.16 -10.92 5.46
C ALA A 152 -15.27 -9.67 5.67
N ILE A 153 -15.64 -8.51 5.09
CA ILE A 153 -14.95 -7.24 5.34
C ILE A 153 -15.14 -6.80 6.79
N LEU A 154 -16.38 -6.87 7.29
CA LEU A 154 -16.71 -6.52 8.69
C LEU A 154 -16.00 -7.44 9.67
N PHE A 155 -16.02 -8.74 9.43
CA PHE A 155 -15.31 -9.72 10.26
C PHE A 155 -13.79 -9.48 10.27
N ALA A 156 -13.18 -9.25 9.10
CA ALA A 156 -11.75 -8.95 9.02
C ALA A 156 -11.40 -7.64 9.75
N ALA A 157 -12.26 -6.62 9.65
CA ALA A 157 -12.08 -5.34 10.34
C ALA A 157 -12.15 -5.49 11.87
N GLU A 158 -13.09 -6.28 12.38
CA GLU A 158 -13.21 -6.60 13.81
C GLU A 158 -11.96 -7.32 14.32
N VAL A 159 -11.55 -8.41 13.64
CA VAL A 159 -10.39 -9.22 14.02
C VAL A 159 -9.08 -8.42 13.96
N ALA A 160 -8.96 -7.48 13.01
CA ALA A 160 -7.81 -6.59 12.88
C ALA A 160 -7.85 -5.39 13.84
N GLY A 161 -8.97 -5.12 14.52
CA GLY A 161 -9.12 -4.06 15.51
C GLY A 161 -9.33 -2.67 14.91
N VAL A 162 -10.09 -2.58 13.83
CA VAL A 162 -10.56 -1.31 13.26
C VAL A 162 -11.48 -0.60 14.24
N SER A 163 -11.30 0.71 14.42
CA SER A 163 -12.04 1.48 15.43
C SER A 163 -13.45 1.85 14.96
N LYS A 164 -13.59 2.24 13.70
CA LYS A 164 -14.84 2.72 13.10
C LYS A 164 -14.91 2.33 11.63
N ILE A 165 -16.10 1.93 11.18
CA ILE A 165 -16.34 1.51 9.79
C ILE A 165 -17.47 2.35 9.21
N PHE A 166 -17.26 2.86 7.99
CA PHE A 166 -18.22 3.71 7.30
C PHE A 166 -18.55 3.16 5.91
N LYS A 167 -19.82 3.25 5.58
CA LYS A 167 -20.42 2.88 4.30
C LYS A 167 -20.23 4.03 3.32
N ALA A 168 -19.02 4.16 2.79
CA ALA A 168 -18.65 5.19 1.82
C ALA A 168 -17.61 4.66 0.83
N GLY A 169 -17.87 4.82 -0.44
CA GLY A 169 -16.99 4.41 -1.55
C GLY A 169 -16.33 5.58 -2.28
N GLY A 170 -15.52 5.30 -3.28
CA GLY A 170 -15.04 6.26 -4.26
C GLY A 170 -14.37 7.53 -3.74
N ILE A 171 -14.53 8.60 -4.50
CA ILE A 171 -13.96 9.93 -4.20
C ILE A 171 -14.50 10.48 -2.88
N GLN A 172 -15.81 10.31 -2.63
CA GLN A 172 -16.48 10.86 -1.45
C GLN A 172 -15.97 10.22 -0.15
N ALA A 173 -15.54 8.95 -0.17
CA ALA A 173 -14.89 8.32 0.98
C ALA A 173 -13.53 8.96 1.28
N ILE A 174 -12.72 9.21 0.24
CA ILE A 174 -11.42 9.89 0.37
C ILE A 174 -11.61 11.30 0.90
N ALA A 175 -12.59 12.04 0.36
CA ALA A 175 -12.95 13.38 0.82
C ALA A 175 -13.38 13.39 2.29
N ALA A 176 -14.28 12.47 2.68
CA ALA A 176 -14.76 12.36 4.06
C ALA A 176 -13.62 12.11 5.05
N MET A 177 -12.69 11.22 4.74
CA MET A 177 -11.52 10.95 5.58
C MET A 177 -10.53 12.13 5.60
N ALA A 178 -10.36 12.84 4.46
CA ALA A 178 -9.41 13.94 4.35
C ALA A 178 -9.86 15.21 5.08
N TYR A 179 -11.14 15.56 4.97
CA TYR A 179 -11.68 16.80 5.56
C TYR A 179 -12.34 16.58 6.93
N GLY A 180 -12.87 15.39 7.15
CA GLY A 180 -13.82 15.11 8.23
C GLY A 180 -15.23 15.53 7.83
N THR A 181 -16.23 14.82 8.32
CA THR A 181 -17.65 15.14 8.21
C THR A 181 -18.29 15.00 9.58
N GLU A 182 -19.63 15.14 9.68
CA GLU A 182 -20.36 14.95 10.92
C GLU A 182 -20.18 13.53 11.50
N SER A 183 -20.11 12.52 10.61
CA SER A 183 -19.95 11.11 11.01
C SER A 183 -18.50 10.64 10.88
N VAL A 184 -17.82 10.96 9.76
CA VAL A 184 -16.48 10.42 9.45
C VAL A 184 -15.41 11.32 10.04
N PRO A 185 -14.57 10.82 10.96
CA PRO A 185 -13.49 11.62 11.53
C PRO A 185 -12.42 11.98 10.49
N LYS A 186 -11.89 13.22 10.55
CA LYS A 186 -10.68 13.58 9.80
C LYS A 186 -9.50 12.73 10.27
N VAL A 187 -8.73 12.19 9.30
CA VAL A 187 -7.53 11.41 9.56
C VAL A 187 -6.26 12.17 9.13
N TYR A 188 -5.09 11.64 9.49
CA TYR A 188 -3.80 12.27 9.17
C TYR A 188 -3.08 11.58 8.01
N LYS A 189 -3.44 10.33 7.71
CA LYS A 189 -2.92 9.60 6.55
C LYS A 189 -3.97 8.62 6.03
N ILE A 190 -4.12 8.54 4.71
CA ILE A 190 -5.05 7.63 4.03
C ILE A 190 -4.26 6.54 3.31
N PHE A 191 -4.71 5.31 3.47
CA PHE A 191 -4.16 4.09 2.88
C PHE A 191 -5.21 3.35 2.08
N GLY A 192 -4.77 2.57 1.13
CA GLY A 192 -5.61 1.63 0.40
C GLY A 192 -5.58 1.81 -1.10
N PRO A 193 -5.71 0.68 -1.83
CA PRO A 193 -5.82 0.69 -3.29
C PRO A 193 -7.16 1.25 -3.73
N GLY A 194 -7.27 1.63 -4.99
CA GLY A 194 -8.51 2.11 -5.57
C GLY A 194 -8.41 2.29 -7.07
N ASN A 195 -9.54 2.53 -7.70
CA ASN A 195 -9.60 2.85 -9.12
C ASN A 195 -8.97 4.22 -9.42
N GLN A 196 -8.93 4.59 -10.71
CA GLN A 196 -8.37 5.86 -11.17
C GLN A 196 -8.96 7.11 -10.47
N TYR A 197 -10.24 7.10 -10.11
CA TYR A 197 -10.88 8.21 -9.41
C TYR A 197 -10.42 8.33 -7.97
N VAL A 198 -10.30 7.21 -7.27
CA VAL A 198 -9.75 7.14 -5.90
C VAL A 198 -8.29 7.56 -5.90
N THR A 199 -7.50 7.10 -6.87
CA THR A 199 -6.11 7.50 -7.05
C THR A 199 -5.97 9.01 -7.27
N ALA A 200 -6.78 9.58 -8.17
CA ALA A 200 -6.82 11.02 -8.41
C ALA A 200 -7.24 11.80 -7.15
N ALA A 201 -8.24 11.31 -6.41
CA ALA A 201 -8.68 11.93 -5.16
C ALA A 201 -7.58 11.93 -4.10
N LYS A 202 -6.90 10.79 -3.89
CA LYS A 202 -5.76 10.69 -2.98
C LYS A 202 -4.64 11.67 -3.36
N GLN A 203 -4.30 11.77 -4.63
CA GLN A 203 -3.28 12.73 -5.11
C GLN A 203 -3.69 14.17 -4.81
N LEU A 204 -4.93 14.56 -5.11
CA LEU A 204 -5.41 15.93 -4.88
C LEU A 204 -5.43 16.31 -3.39
N VAL A 205 -5.95 15.44 -2.52
CA VAL A 205 -5.96 15.74 -1.08
C VAL A 205 -4.56 15.72 -0.47
N SER A 206 -3.61 14.98 -1.06
CA SER A 206 -2.24 14.93 -0.58
C SER A 206 -1.45 16.23 -0.79
N LEU A 207 -1.91 17.10 -1.66
CA LEU A 207 -1.24 18.38 -1.91
C LEU A 207 -1.28 19.32 -0.70
N LYS A 208 -2.32 19.26 0.17
CA LYS A 208 -2.52 20.22 1.25
C LYS A 208 -3.16 19.65 2.53
N GLU A 209 -3.92 18.54 2.43
CA GLU A 209 -4.88 18.20 3.49
C GLU A 209 -4.44 17.00 4.34
N VAL A 210 -3.99 15.91 3.70
CA VAL A 210 -3.73 14.64 4.37
C VAL A 210 -2.62 13.88 3.65
N ALA A 211 -1.76 13.18 4.39
CA ALA A 211 -0.79 12.30 3.76
C ALA A 211 -1.47 11.07 3.13
N ILE A 212 -0.82 10.46 2.15
CA ILE A 212 -1.25 9.19 1.55
C ILE A 212 -0.14 8.14 1.64
N ASP A 213 -0.50 6.88 1.41
CA ASP A 213 0.46 5.75 1.38
C ASP A 213 1.49 5.92 0.25
N MET A 214 1.07 5.74 -0.98
CA MET A 214 1.90 5.89 -2.18
C MET A 214 1.02 6.14 -3.41
N PRO A 215 1.59 6.70 -4.50
CA PRO A 215 0.95 6.66 -5.81
C PRO A 215 0.84 5.20 -6.26
N ALA A 216 -0.30 4.82 -6.81
CA ALA A 216 -0.53 3.49 -7.36
C ALA A 216 -1.21 3.58 -8.73
N GLY A 217 -0.89 2.67 -9.61
CA GLY A 217 -1.53 2.42 -10.89
C GLY A 217 -2.18 1.04 -10.93
N PRO A 218 -2.42 0.48 -12.12
CA PRO A 218 -2.88 -0.89 -12.28
C PRO A 218 -1.89 -1.90 -11.71
N SER A 219 -2.40 -3.04 -11.27
CA SER A 219 -1.59 -4.12 -10.71
C SER A 219 -0.72 -4.80 -11.77
N GLU A 220 0.46 -5.24 -11.37
CA GLU A 220 1.48 -5.80 -12.27
C GLU A 220 2.21 -6.98 -11.64
N VAL A 221 2.53 -7.99 -12.45
CA VAL A 221 3.46 -9.04 -12.09
C VAL A 221 4.56 -9.20 -13.15
N GLU A 222 5.77 -9.41 -12.69
CA GLU A 222 6.87 -9.89 -13.52
C GLU A 222 7.30 -11.28 -13.03
N VAL A 223 7.42 -12.21 -13.95
CA VAL A 223 7.96 -13.54 -13.68
C VAL A 223 9.30 -13.67 -14.38
N ILE A 224 10.35 -13.97 -13.65
CA ILE A 224 11.64 -14.42 -14.19
C ILE A 224 11.65 -15.94 -14.19
N ALA A 225 11.91 -16.56 -15.34
CA ALA A 225 11.96 -18.00 -15.46
C ALA A 225 13.13 -18.47 -16.34
N ASP A 226 13.65 -19.67 -16.06
CA ASP A 226 14.57 -20.41 -16.92
C ASP A 226 13.89 -21.71 -17.42
N GLU A 227 14.63 -22.55 -18.14
CA GLU A 227 14.15 -23.83 -18.67
C GLU A 227 13.79 -24.86 -17.60
N THR A 228 14.16 -24.64 -16.34
CA THR A 228 13.84 -25.56 -15.22
C THR A 228 12.48 -25.23 -14.58
N ALA A 229 11.90 -24.08 -14.91
CA ALA A 229 10.63 -23.66 -14.35
C ALA A 229 9.46 -24.52 -14.87
N ASN A 230 8.46 -24.68 -14.02
CA ASN A 230 7.22 -25.35 -14.41
C ASN A 230 6.30 -24.38 -15.19
N PRO A 231 5.98 -24.64 -16.47
CA PRO A 231 5.12 -23.75 -17.26
C PRO A 231 3.72 -23.54 -16.67
N ASP A 232 3.16 -24.55 -16.00
CA ASP A 232 1.84 -24.43 -15.37
C ASP A 232 1.85 -23.50 -14.19
N PHE A 233 2.95 -23.46 -13.42
CA PHE A 233 3.09 -22.52 -12.29
C PHE A 233 3.23 -21.08 -12.78
N ILE A 234 4.06 -20.87 -13.81
CA ILE A 234 4.20 -19.54 -14.43
C ILE A 234 2.86 -19.05 -14.97
N ALA A 235 2.13 -19.93 -15.68
CA ALA A 235 0.82 -19.59 -16.24
C ALA A 235 -0.19 -19.22 -15.14
N ALA A 236 -0.21 -19.95 -14.03
CA ALA A 236 -1.09 -19.67 -12.90
C ALA A 236 -0.79 -18.31 -12.28
N ASP A 237 0.49 -17.99 -12.00
CA ASP A 237 0.91 -16.71 -11.46
C ASP A 237 0.66 -15.54 -12.43
N PHE A 238 0.84 -15.77 -13.73
CA PHE A 238 0.57 -14.81 -14.78
C PHE A 238 -0.93 -14.45 -14.87
N LEU A 239 -1.78 -15.44 -14.73
CA LEU A 239 -3.22 -15.29 -14.78
C LEU A 239 -3.82 -14.76 -13.48
N SER A 240 -3.23 -15.06 -12.33
CA SER A 240 -3.67 -14.51 -11.04
C SER A 240 -3.63 -12.98 -11.04
N GLN A 241 -2.58 -12.40 -11.63
CA GLN A 241 -2.49 -10.95 -11.79
C GLN A 241 -3.42 -10.42 -12.89
N ALA A 242 -3.49 -11.13 -14.03
CA ALA A 242 -4.29 -10.68 -15.17
C ALA A 242 -5.79 -10.61 -14.87
N GLU A 243 -6.31 -11.41 -13.92
CA GLU A 243 -7.73 -11.40 -13.54
C GLU A 243 -8.14 -10.22 -12.64
N HIS A 244 -7.19 -9.44 -12.10
CA HIS A 244 -7.48 -8.28 -11.25
C HIS A 244 -8.25 -7.18 -12.00
N GLY A 245 -7.87 -6.89 -13.24
CA GLY A 245 -8.54 -5.85 -14.03
C GLY A 245 -8.04 -5.76 -15.46
N VAL A 246 -8.81 -5.08 -16.32
CA VAL A 246 -8.51 -4.94 -17.75
C VAL A 246 -7.19 -4.18 -18.02
N ASP A 247 -6.76 -3.37 -17.07
CA ASP A 247 -5.54 -2.54 -17.16
C ASP A 247 -4.33 -3.22 -16.48
N SER A 248 -4.50 -4.41 -15.88
CA SER A 248 -3.41 -5.17 -15.27
C SER A 248 -2.39 -5.62 -16.33
N GLN A 249 -1.14 -5.80 -15.92
CA GLN A 249 -0.09 -6.25 -16.81
C GLN A 249 0.70 -7.40 -16.18
N ALA A 250 0.91 -8.48 -16.95
CA ALA A 250 1.79 -9.58 -16.60
C ALA A 250 2.94 -9.67 -17.61
N VAL A 251 4.17 -9.82 -17.11
CA VAL A 251 5.38 -9.88 -17.95
C VAL A 251 6.19 -11.11 -17.56
N LEU A 252 6.45 -12.00 -18.53
CA LEU A 252 7.45 -13.05 -18.39
C LEU A 252 8.77 -12.58 -18.98
N VAL A 253 9.84 -12.65 -18.22
CA VAL A 253 11.19 -12.34 -18.68
C VAL A 253 12.08 -13.57 -18.53
N THR A 254 12.73 -13.96 -19.61
CA THR A 254 13.55 -15.18 -19.65
C THR A 254 14.79 -15.00 -20.54
N ALA A 255 15.83 -15.77 -20.24
CA ALA A 255 16.97 -15.95 -21.14
C ALA A 255 16.88 -17.26 -21.94
N SER A 256 15.80 -18.06 -21.77
CA SER A 256 15.61 -19.35 -22.40
C SER A 256 14.41 -19.33 -23.36
N GLU A 257 14.66 -19.47 -24.66
CA GLU A 257 13.58 -19.56 -25.66
C GLU A 257 12.72 -20.83 -25.49
N THR A 258 13.26 -21.87 -24.86
CA THR A 258 12.60 -23.17 -24.75
C THR A 258 11.38 -23.16 -23.84
N ILE A 259 11.31 -22.20 -22.88
CA ILE A 259 10.16 -22.09 -21.96
C ILE A 259 8.97 -21.33 -22.57
N VAL A 260 9.18 -20.55 -23.63
CA VAL A 260 8.18 -19.63 -24.19
C VAL A 260 6.92 -20.34 -24.65
N GLU A 261 7.08 -21.34 -25.55
CA GLU A 261 5.95 -22.07 -26.13
C GLU A 261 5.20 -22.90 -25.08
N PRO A 262 5.87 -23.65 -24.17
CA PRO A 262 5.20 -24.33 -23.06
C PRO A 262 4.36 -23.39 -22.18
N VAL A 263 4.91 -22.22 -21.80
CA VAL A 263 4.17 -21.24 -20.99
C VAL A 263 3.00 -20.64 -21.74
N ALA A 264 3.18 -20.24 -23.00
CA ALA A 264 2.09 -19.69 -23.81
C ALA A 264 0.92 -20.67 -23.94
N ARG A 265 1.20 -21.97 -24.12
CA ARG A 265 0.19 -23.03 -24.14
C ARG A 265 -0.50 -23.19 -22.79
N ALA A 266 0.26 -23.23 -21.70
CA ALA A 266 -0.29 -23.36 -20.34
C ALA A 266 -1.19 -22.16 -19.99
N ILE A 267 -0.80 -20.92 -20.37
CA ILE A 267 -1.64 -19.74 -20.20
C ILE A 267 -2.98 -19.91 -20.93
N GLN A 268 -2.97 -20.35 -22.19
CA GLN A 268 -4.21 -20.52 -22.95
C GLN A 268 -5.11 -21.61 -22.36
N GLU A 269 -4.53 -22.75 -21.99
CA GLU A 269 -5.27 -23.87 -21.38
C GLU A 269 -5.90 -23.52 -20.04
N GLN A 270 -5.20 -22.74 -19.21
CA GLN A 270 -5.73 -22.30 -17.93
C GLN A 270 -6.75 -21.17 -18.10
N LEU A 271 -6.50 -20.21 -18.98
CA LEU A 271 -7.42 -19.11 -19.30
C LEU A 271 -8.81 -19.62 -19.71
N ASP A 272 -8.86 -20.70 -20.51
CA ASP A 272 -10.11 -21.28 -20.99
C ASP A 272 -11.01 -21.83 -19.87
N ARG A 273 -10.45 -22.04 -18.68
CA ARG A 273 -11.15 -22.54 -17.49
C ARG A 273 -11.51 -21.45 -16.47
N LEU A 274 -11.01 -20.22 -16.66
CA LEU A 274 -11.23 -19.14 -15.69
C LEU A 274 -12.63 -18.55 -15.78
N PRO A 275 -13.33 -18.38 -14.65
CA PRO A 275 -14.64 -17.70 -14.61
C PRO A 275 -14.58 -16.25 -15.11
N ARG A 276 -13.46 -15.55 -14.89
CA ARG A 276 -13.25 -14.14 -15.28
C ARG A 276 -12.52 -13.97 -16.61
N LYS A 277 -12.64 -14.95 -17.51
CA LYS A 277 -11.92 -15.03 -18.79
C LYS A 277 -11.93 -13.72 -19.58
N GLU A 278 -13.10 -13.08 -19.75
CA GLU A 278 -13.23 -11.85 -20.55
C GLU A 278 -12.40 -10.67 -20.04
N ILE A 279 -12.27 -10.54 -18.72
CA ILE A 279 -11.45 -9.49 -18.08
C ILE A 279 -9.98 -9.84 -18.29
N THR A 280 -9.63 -11.09 -18.04
CA THR A 280 -8.27 -11.62 -18.15
C THR A 280 -7.73 -11.50 -19.57
N GLU A 281 -8.53 -11.81 -20.60
CA GLU A 281 -8.15 -11.65 -22.00
C GLU A 281 -7.78 -10.20 -22.37
N LYS A 282 -8.52 -9.23 -21.84
CA LYS A 282 -8.22 -7.80 -22.06
C LYS A 282 -6.89 -7.39 -21.39
N SER A 283 -6.63 -7.88 -20.20
CA SER A 283 -5.37 -7.68 -19.49
C SER A 283 -4.19 -8.32 -20.26
N LEU A 284 -4.37 -9.53 -20.78
CA LEU A 284 -3.35 -10.22 -21.56
C LEU A 284 -2.94 -9.46 -22.84
N ALA A 285 -3.80 -8.61 -23.40
CA ALA A 285 -3.43 -7.74 -24.52
C ALA A 285 -2.28 -6.76 -24.20
N HIS A 286 -2.13 -6.41 -22.93
CA HIS A 286 -1.05 -5.56 -22.41
C HIS A 286 0.16 -6.35 -21.91
N SER A 287 0.00 -7.66 -21.73
CA SER A 287 1.00 -8.55 -21.18
C SER A 287 2.05 -8.95 -22.22
N ARG A 288 3.24 -9.39 -21.80
CA ARG A 288 4.36 -9.69 -22.70
C ARG A 288 5.17 -10.90 -22.21
N ILE A 289 5.71 -11.62 -23.18
CA ILE A 289 6.80 -12.56 -22.97
C ILE A 289 8.03 -11.97 -23.63
N ILE A 290 9.11 -11.78 -22.88
CA ILE A 290 10.33 -11.12 -23.31
C ILE A 290 11.49 -12.09 -23.17
N VAL A 291 12.16 -12.38 -24.29
CA VAL A 291 13.38 -13.19 -24.31
C VAL A 291 14.58 -12.25 -24.40
N LEU A 292 15.50 -12.37 -23.47
CA LEU A 292 16.73 -11.60 -23.39
C LEU A 292 17.95 -12.51 -23.56
N LYS A 293 19.11 -11.92 -23.72
CA LYS A 293 20.31 -12.67 -24.07
C LYS A 293 20.82 -13.58 -22.92
N ASP A 294 20.78 -13.08 -21.70
CA ASP A 294 21.35 -13.72 -20.53
C ASP A 294 20.72 -13.22 -19.22
N SER A 295 21.07 -13.85 -18.11
CA SER A 295 20.57 -13.50 -16.78
C SER A 295 20.93 -12.08 -16.35
N ARG A 296 21.98 -11.49 -16.88
CA ARG A 296 22.36 -10.10 -16.60
C ARG A 296 21.37 -9.14 -17.22
N GLU A 297 21.06 -9.33 -18.51
CA GLU A 297 20.04 -8.51 -19.16
C GLU A 297 18.66 -8.66 -18.54
N VAL A 298 18.32 -9.88 -18.05
CA VAL A 298 17.07 -10.14 -17.30
C VAL A 298 17.02 -9.28 -16.04
N VAL A 299 18.06 -9.31 -15.21
CA VAL A 299 18.11 -8.51 -13.96
C VAL A 299 18.13 -7.01 -14.27
N ASP A 300 18.90 -6.58 -15.28
CA ASP A 300 18.95 -5.18 -15.68
C ASP A 300 17.57 -4.67 -16.14
N PHE A 301 16.84 -5.50 -16.90
CA PHE A 301 15.46 -5.22 -17.31
C PHE A 301 14.53 -5.12 -16.09
N THR A 302 14.56 -6.11 -15.18
CA THR A 302 13.73 -6.15 -13.97
C THR A 302 13.94 -4.90 -13.11
N ASN A 303 15.20 -4.53 -12.84
CA ASN A 303 15.51 -3.32 -12.07
C ASN A 303 15.07 -2.03 -12.77
N GLN A 304 15.08 -2.01 -14.11
CA GLN A 304 14.55 -0.89 -14.88
C GLN A 304 13.03 -0.86 -14.90
N TYR A 305 12.38 -2.01 -15.04
CA TYR A 305 10.93 -2.13 -15.03
C TYR A 305 10.38 -1.87 -13.63
N ALA A 306 11.04 -2.37 -12.58
CA ALA A 306 10.65 -2.22 -11.18
C ALA A 306 9.21 -2.66 -10.93
N PRO A 307 8.93 -3.97 -11.02
CA PRO A 307 7.58 -4.51 -10.91
C PRO A 307 7.00 -4.37 -9.50
N GLU A 308 5.67 -4.37 -9.42
CA GLU A 308 4.94 -4.51 -8.17
C GLU A 308 5.23 -5.87 -7.51
N HIS A 309 4.92 -6.95 -8.21
CA HIS A 309 5.21 -8.32 -7.81
C HIS A 309 6.29 -8.89 -8.73
N LEU A 310 7.34 -9.43 -8.12
CA LEU A 310 8.40 -10.14 -8.83
C LEU A 310 8.45 -11.59 -8.39
N ILE A 311 8.21 -12.52 -9.31
CA ILE A 311 8.32 -13.95 -9.07
C ILE A 311 9.59 -14.48 -9.75
N ILE A 312 10.43 -15.22 -9.04
CA ILE A 312 11.67 -15.77 -9.58
C ILE A 312 11.58 -17.30 -9.56
N GLN A 313 11.38 -17.89 -10.73
CA GLN A 313 11.28 -19.35 -10.95
C GLN A 313 12.46 -19.85 -11.80
N THR A 314 13.66 -19.74 -11.24
CA THR A 314 14.89 -20.20 -11.88
C THR A 314 15.62 -21.19 -10.96
N SER A 315 16.51 -21.96 -11.51
CA SER A 315 17.36 -22.88 -10.72
C SER A 315 18.25 -22.16 -9.71
N ASP A 316 18.64 -20.93 -10.00
CA ASP A 316 19.50 -20.07 -9.17
C ASP A 316 18.77 -18.85 -8.59
N TYR A 317 17.46 -18.97 -8.29
CA TYR A 317 16.59 -17.87 -7.85
C TYR A 317 17.20 -17.04 -6.70
N THR A 318 17.98 -17.64 -5.81
CA THR A 318 18.65 -16.92 -4.72
C THR A 318 19.68 -15.92 -5.26
N ALA A 319 20.54 -16.37 -6.19
CA ALA A 319 21.57 -15.53 -6.78
C ALA A 319 20.97 -14.39 -7.64
N ILE A 320 19.83 -14.62 -8.28
CA ILE A 320 19.09 -13.55 -8.98
C ILE A 320 18.51 -12.56 -7.98
N ALA A 321 17.84 -13.04 -6.93
CA ALA A 321 17.21 -12.21 -5.92
C ALA A 321 18.20 -11.25 -5.23
N GLU A 322 19.44 -11.66 -4.98
CA GLU A 322 20.49 -10.81 -4.42
C GLU A 322 20.89 -9.63 -5.30
N ARG A 323 20.54 -9.66 -6.60
CA ARG A 323 20.82 -8.61 -7.58
C ARG A 323 19.62 -7.73 -7.86
N ILE A 324 18.47 -8.01 -7.26
CA ILE A 324 17.26 -7.20 -7.42
C ILE A 324 17.34 -5.99 -6.51
N GLU A 325 17.23 -4.82 -7.10
CA GLU A 325 17.24 -3.52 -6.40
C GLU A 325 15.85 -2.87 -6.37
N ASN A 326 15.01 -3.18 -7.35
CA ASN A 326 13.73 -2.48 -7.55
C ASN A 326 12.59 -3.48 -7.80
N ALA A 327 11.83 -3.80 -6.74
CA ALA A 327 10.57 -4.53 -6.81
C ALA A 327 9.71 -4.17 -5.58
N GLY A 328 8.41 -4.27 -5.70
CA GLY A 328 7.51 -4.06 -4.56
C GLY A 328 7.56 -5.25 -3.58
N SER A 329 7.49 -6.48 -4.10
CA SER A 329 7.68 -7.72 -3.35
C SER A 329 8.34 -8.78 -4.23
N VAL A 330 9.18 -9.66 -3.64
CA VAL A 330 9.90 -10.71 -4.36
C VAL A 330 9.48 -12.09 -3.83
N PHE A 331 9.04 -12.95 -4.74
CA PHE A 331 8.58 -14.31 -4.51
C PHE A 331 9.61 -15.30 -5.07
N MET A 332 10.23 -16.08 -4.19
CA MET A 332 11.43 -16.85 -4.52
C MET A 332 11.13 -18.34 -4.64
N GLY A 333 11.46 -18.91 -5.79
CA GLY A 333 11.37 -20.34 -6.05
C GLY A 333 9.98 -20.82 -6.46
N PRO A 334 9.85 -22.12 -6.85
CA PRO A 334 8.66 -22.64 -7.54
C PRO A 334 7.42 -22.77 -6.64
N TYR A 335 7.56 -22.73 -5.33
CA TYR A 335 6.44 -22.91 -4.38
C TYR A 335 5.99 -21.61 -3.72
N THR A 336 6.40 -20.47 -4.25
CA THR A 336 6.05 -19.15 -3.70
C THR A 336 5.21 -18.37 -4.73
N PRO A 337 3.92 -18.69 -4.88
CA PRO A 337 3.04 -17.96 -5.77
C PRO A 337 2.73 -16.56 -5.23
N GLU A 338 2.35 -15.63 -6.11
CA GLU A 338 1.89 -14.28 -5.74
C GLU A 338 0.79 -14.34 -4.67
N SER A 339 -0.19 -15.22 -4.84
CA SER A 339 -1.31 -15.39 -3.91
C SER A 339 -0.89 -15.74 -2.47
N ALA A 340 0.30 -16.31 -2.26
CA ALA A 340 0.79 -16.50 -0.89
C ALA A 340 1.03 -15.17 -0.18
N GLY A 341 1.64 -14.20 -0.85
CA GLY A 341 1.85 -12.85 -0.34
C GLY A 341 0.56 -12.07 -0.21
N ASP A 342 -0.34 -12.23 -1.16
CA ASP A 342 -1.62 -11.52 -1.18
C ASP A 342 -2.55 -11.90 -0.05
N TYR A 343 -2.46 -13.13 0.44
CA TYR A 343 -3.44 -13.61 1.42
C TYR A 343 -2.85 -13.99 2.77
N ALA A 344 -1.74 -14.75 2.82
CA ALA A 344 -1.48 -15.49 4.05
C ALA A 344 -0.02 -15.64 4.48
N SER A 345 0.99 -15.38 3.64
CA SER A 345 2.41 -15.57 4.01
C SER A 345 2.89 -14.61 5.09
N GLY A 346 2.27 -13.44 5.18
CA GLY A 346 2.58 -12.42 6.19
C GLY A 346 3.14 -11.10 5.64
N THR A 347 3.60 -11.08 4.39
CA THR A 347 4.00 -9.84 3.71
C THR A 347 2.78 -8.97 3.36
N ASN A 348 3.00 -7.78 2.82
CA ASN A 348 1.91 -6.86 2.48
C ASN A 348 1.72 -6.80 0.98
N HIS A 349 0.48 -6.84 0.50
CA HIS A 349 0.15 -6.74 -0.91
C HIS A 349 -0.16 -5.30 -1.39
N THR A 350 -0.16 -4.33 -0.48
CA THR A 350 -0.30 -2.92 -0.89
C THR A 350 1.08 -2.42 -1.29
N LEU A 351 1.40 -2.55 -2.55
CA LEU A 351 2.73 -2.39 -3.13
C LEU A 351 2.78 -1.22 -4.12
N PRO A 352 3.97 -0.64 -4.37
CA PRO A 352 4.13 0.38 -5.38
C PRO A 352 4.06 -0.25 -6.78
N THR A 353 3.18 0.29 -7.64
CA THR A 353 3.03 -0.10 -9.05
C THR A 353 3.69 0.92 -9.97
N ASN A 354 3.61 0.72 -11.28
CA ASN A 354 4.01 1.70 -12.31
C ASN A 354 5.47 2.18 -12.17
N GLY A 355 6.36 1.28 -11.72
CA GLY A 355 7.78 1.58 -11.53
C GLY A 355 8.09 2.42 -10.29
N TYR A 356 7.10 2.73 -9.45
CA TYR A 356 7.33 3.44 -8.21
C TYR A 356 8.14 2.64 -7.18
N ALA A 357 8.32 1.33 -7.37
CA ALA A 357 9.21 0.51 -6.55
C ALA A 357 10.68 0.98 -6.56
N LYS A 358 11.06 1.87 -7.48
CA LYS A 358 12.37 2.56 -7.47
C LYS A 358 12.56 3.54 -6.31
N ALA A 359 11.47 4.00 -5.71
CA ALA A 359 11.52 5.05 -4.69
C ALA A 359 10.59 4.82 -3.50
N TYR A 360 9.63 3.90 -3.62
CA TYR A 360 8.65 3.60 -2.59
C TYR A 360 8.73 2.13 -2.18
N SER A 361 8.59 1.88 -0.91
CA SER A 361 8.35 0.53 -0.36
C SER A 361 6.86 0.22 -0.34
N GLY A 362 6.52 -1.06 -0.35
CA GLY A 362 5.18 -1.51 0.01
C GLY A 362 4.79 -1.09 1.42
N VAL A 363 3.51 -1.13 1.71
CA VAL A 363 3.01 -0.82 3.06
C VAL A 363 3.67 -1.74 4.08
N ASN A 364 4.22 -1.14 5.12
CA ASN A 364 4.91 -1.81 6.21
C ASN A 364 4.67 -1.05 7.52
N LEU A 365 5.30 -1.45 8.61
CA LEU A 365 5.11 -0.79 9.90
C LEU A 365 5.55 0.67 9.88
N ASP A 366 6.61 1.03 9.16
CA ASP A 366 7.11 2.39 9.02
C ASP A 366 6.09 3.32 8.33
N SER A 367 5.18 2.76 7.54
CA SER A 367 4.11 3.54 6.90
C SER A 367 3.13 4.17 7.89
N PHE A 368 3.01 3.60 9.10
CA PHE A 368 2.07 4.01 10.17
C PHE A 368 2.72 4.75 11.33
N ILE A 369 4.04 5.00 11.25
CA ILE A 369 4.78 5.73 12.27
C ILE A 369 5.47 6.96 11.66
N LYS A 370 5.87 7.85 12.55
CA LYS A 370 6.82 8.92 12.27
C LYS A 370 7.98 8.83 13.23
N LYS A 371 9.19 9.12 12.77
CA LYS A 371 10.41 9.10 13.58
C LYS A 371 10.76 10.52 13.96
N ILE A 372 10.58 10.87 15.25
CA ILE A 372 10.89 12.18 15.80
C ILE A 372 12.33 12.16 16.29
N THR A 373 13.12 13.13 15.88
CA THR A 373 14.49 13.31 16.37
C THR A 373 14.48 14.02 17.70
N PHE A 374 15.32 13.53 18.60
CA PHE A 374 15.61 14.14 19.90
C PHE A 374 17.10 14.43 19.99
N GLN A 375 17.44 15.50 20.62
CA GLN A 375 18.83 15.88 20.92
C GLN A 375 18.92 16.51 22.31
N GLU A 376 19.97 16.15 23.00
CA GLU A 376 20.30 16.65 24.34
C GLU A 376 21.77 17.06 24.36
N ILE A 377 22.05 18.27 24.81
CA ILE A 377 23.39 18.83 24.87
C ILE A 377 23.66 19.28 26.31
N SER A 378 24.70 18.76 26.94
CA SER A 378 25.17 19.19 28.26
C SER A 378 25.93 20.51 28.18
N SER A 379 26.23 21.13 29.33
CA SER A 379 27.07 22.32 29.39
C SER A 379 28.47 22.08 28.80
N ASP A 380 29.04 20.89 28.98
CA ASP A 380 30.33 20.56 28.39
C ASP A 380 30.21 20.29 26.86
N GLY A 381 29.10 19.69 26.43
CA GLY A 381 28.80 19.53 25.02
C GLY A 381 28.64 20.83 24.28
N ILE A 382 27.95 21.86 24.88
CA ILE A 382 27.84 23.14 24.22
C ILE A 382 29.16 23.93 24.24
N ARG A 383 30.04 23.75 25.25
CA ARG A 383 31.40 24.29 25.22
C ARG A 383 32.21 23.67 24.06
N ALA A 384 32.10 22.38 23.84
CA ALA A 384 32.84 21.67 22.78
C ALA A 384 32.35 22.04 21.39
N LEU A 385 31.00 22.12 21.19
CA LEU A 385 30.39 22.27 19.86
C LEU A 385 30.04 23.74 19.51
N GLY A 386 30.01 24.64 20.49
CA GLY A 386 29.43 25.97 20.35
C GLY A 386 30.14 26.82 19.30
N SER A 387 31.48 26.80 19.26
CA SER A 387 32.25 27.58 18.27
C SER A 387 31.93 27.13 16.83
N THR A 388 31.74 25.85 16.62
CA THR A 388 31.34 25.30 15.30
C THR A 388 29.97 25.83 14.89
N ILE A 389 28.98 25.78 15.79
CA ILE A 389 27.63 26.30 15.52
C ILE A 389 27.67 27.79 15.24
N GLN A 390 28.40 28.56 16.05
CA GLN A 390 28.53 30.01 15.86
C GLN A 390 29.16 30.36 14.51
N THR A 391 30.20 29.62 14.09
CA THR A 391 30.89 29.83 12.82
C THR A 391 29.96 29.55 11.65
N MET A 392 29.26 28.43 11.68
CA MET A 392 28.31 28.04 10.62
C MET A 392 27.18 29.08 10.51
N ALA A 393 26.54 29.43 11.62
CA ALA A 393 25.44 30.40 11.63
C ALA A 393 25.89 31.81 11.14
N ALA A 394 27.10 32.22 11.49
CA ALA A 394 27.65 33.49 11.02
C ALA A 394 27.87 33.50 9.51
N ASN A 395 28.37 32.39 8.92
CA ASN A 395 28.59 32.27 7.47
C ASN A 395 27.31 32.14 6.69
N GLU A 396 26.23 31.68 7.31
CA GLU A 396 24.88 31.69 6.76
C GLU A 396 24.13 33.02 6.98
N HIS A 397 24.77 34.01 7.60
CA HIS A 397 24.18 35.29 7.97
C HIS A 397 22.96 35.18 8.90
N LEU A 398 22.94 34.12 9.76
CA LEU A 398 21.88 33.87 10.74
C LEU A 398 22.31 34.28 12.15
N ASP A 399 22.38 35.59 12.41
CA ASP A 399 22.90 36.12 13.66
C ASP A 399 22.08 35.71 14.90
N ALA A 400 20.77 35.54 14.78
CA ALA A 400 19.94 35.05 15.87
C ALA A 400 20.29 33.60 16.27
N HIS A 401 20.59 32.75 15.31
CA HIS A 401 21.07 31.37 15.55
C HIS A 401 22.42 31.37 16.25
N ARG A 402 23.38 32.21 15.78
CA ARG A 402 24.67 32.41 16.43
C ARG A 402 24.50 32.86 17.86
N ASN A 403 23.65 33.86 18.10
CA ASN A 403 23.43 34.45 19.41
C ASN A 403 22.79 33.46 20.41
N ALA A 404 21.92 32.56 19.94
CA ALA A 404 21.33 31.52 20.77
C ALA A 404 22.40 30.63 21.48
N VAL A 405 23.53 30.39 20.80
CA VAL A 405 24.68 29.67 21.37
C VAL A 405 25.53 30.60 22.23
N THR A 406 25.80 31.82 21.75
CA THR A 406 26.63 32.79 22.45
C THR A 406 26.10 33.06 23.86
N ILE A 407 24.80 33.31 24.02
CA ILE A 407 24.19 33.55 25.33
C ILE A 407 24.39 32.36 26.28
N ARG A 408 24.24 31.12 25.76
CA ARG A 408 24.44 29.91 26.58
C ARG A 408 25.90 29.76 27.02
N LEU A 409 26.85 29.98 26.11
CA LEU A 409 28.27 29.95 26.45
C LEU A 409 28.70 31.00 27.49
N ASN A 410 28.04 32.15 27.49
CA ASN A 410 28.32 33.21 28.44
C ASN A 410 27.77 32.95 29.85
N THR A 411 26.90 31.93 30.00
CA THR A 411 26.26 31.61 31.30
C THR A 411 26.85 30.37 31.97
N ILE A 412 27.80 29.69 31.32
CA ILE A 412 28.48 28.47 31.84
C ILE A 412 30.02 28.72 31.96
#